data_3a9eae3059c8f154bb0f96edbedd92c7
#
_entry.id   3a9eae3059c8f154bb0f96edbedd92c7
#
_cell.length_a   1.000
_cell.length_b   1.000
_cell.length_c   1.000
_cell.angle_alpha   90.00
_cell.angle_beta   90.00
_cell.angle_gamma   90.00
#
_symmetry.space_group_name_H-M   'P 1'
#
loop_
_entity.id
_entity.type
_entity.pdbx_description
1 polymer ?
#
loop_
_entity_poly.entity_id
_entity_poly.type
_entity_poly.pdbx_seq_one_letter_code
_entity_poly.pdbx_strand_id
1 'polypeptide(L)'
;MAFISFRSLAAATIAGAAFASATWAQTVGSIPALQSTGAVHYTCGGIGSDESTAMRSEMKNFPLSLLFAGKNGDYLADLHVEVQGSDADSPVRFTATGPVCLLKLPSGNYTVKVTSKEGATQSKDVKVSRNGHKLDFRF
;
A
#
# COMPACT_ATOMS: atom_id res chain seq x y z
N MET A 1 -32.87 -72.98 -38.96
CA MET A 1 -31.75 -72.18 -39.41
C MET A 1 -31.91 -70.80 -38.77
N ALA A 2 -31.09 -70.46 -37.78
CA ALA A 2 -31.10 -69.16 -37.12
C ALA A 2 -29.97 -68.34 -37.66
N PHE A 3 -30.30 -67.23 -38.32
CA PHE A 3 -29.28 -66.25 -38.71
C PHE A 3 -29.07 -65.27 -37.57
N ILE A 4 -27.86 -65.29 -36.99
CA ILE A 4 -27.47 -64.36 -35.99
C ILE A 4 -26.77 -63.15 -36.67
N SER A 5 -27.51 -62.05 -36.73
CA SER A 5 -26.96 -60.79 -37.22
C SER A 5 -26.20 -60.10 -36.11
N PHE A 6 -24.85 -60.05 -36.20
CA PHE A 6 -24.02 -59.22 -35.37
C PHE A 6 -24.14 -57.76 -35.85
N ARG A 7 -24.80 -56.95 -35.06
CA ARG A 7 -24.75 -55.50 -35.24
C ARG A 7 -23.62 -54.93 -34.43
N SER A 8 -22.59 -54.50 -35.12
CA SER A 8 -21.47 -53.80 -34.55
C SER A 8 -21.91 -52.43 -34.03
N LEU A 9 -21.83 -52.24 -32.74
CA LEU A 9 -21.97 -50.93 -32.10
C LEU A 9 -20.62 -50.21 -32.21
N ALA A 10 -20.54 -49.18 -33.05
CA ALA A 10 -19.43 -48.24 -33.07
C ALA A 10 -19.57 -47.30 -31.87
N ALA A 11 -18.67 -47.41 -30.93
CA ALA A 11 -18.56 -46.45 -29.84
C ALA A 11 -17.82 -45.20 -30.35
N ALA A 12 -18.57 -44.12 -30.50
CA ALA A 12 -17.96 -42.81 -30.78
C ALA A 12 -17.42 -42.21 -29.48
N THR A 13 -16.13 -42.20 -29.33
CA THR A 13 -15.46 -41.48 -28.24
C THR A 13 -15.42 -39.99 -28.56
N ILE A 14 -16.24 -39.22 -27.87
CA ILE A 14 -16.19 -37.75 -27.92
C ILE A 14 -15.03 -37.31 -27.02
N ALA A 15 -13.93 -36.93 -27.62
CA ALA A 15 -12.85 -36.28 -26.90
C ALA A 15 -13.29 -34.85 -26.56
N GLY A 16 -13.68 -34.61 -25.29
CA GLY A 16 -13.96 -33.29 -24.77
C GLY A 16 -12.67 -32.53 -24.59
N ALA A 17 -12.43 -31.52 -25.42
CA ALA A 17 -11.35 -30.58 -25.22
C ALA A 17 -11.75 -29.67 -24.05
N ALA A 18 -11.15 -29.90 -22.89
CA ALA A 18 -11.24 -28.97 -21.75
C ALA A 18 -10.40 -27.72 -22.08
N PHE A 19 -11.07 -26.64 -22.46
CA PHE A 19 -10.43 -25.32 -22.52
C PHE A 19 -10.14 -24.88 -21.09
N ALA A 20 -8.91 -25.01 -20.66
CA ALA A 20 -8.45 -24.40 -19.44
C ALA A 20 -8.41 -22.88 -19.69
N SER A 21 -9.41 -22.16 -19.18
CA SER A 21 -9.40 -20.71 -19.15
C SER A 21 -8.31 -20.28 -18.16
N ALA A 22 -7.16 -19.86 -18.67
CA ALA A 22 -6.16 -19.22 -17.86
C ALA A 22 -6.73 -17.84 -17.44
N THR A 23 -7.26 -17.76 -16.23
CA THR A 23 -7.58 -16.49 -15.62
C THR A 23 -6.26 -15.82 -15.26
N TRP A 24 -5.91 -14.82 -16.04
CA TRP A 24 -4.81 -13.92 -15.69
C TRP A 24 -5.28 -13.13 -14.48
N ALA A 25 -4.83 -13.52 -13.29
CA ALA A 25 -5.00 -12.69 -12.11
C ALA A 25 -4.21 -11.39 -12.35
N GLN A 26 -4.92 -10.30 -12.65
CA GLN A 26 -4.31 -8.98 -12.64
C GLN A 26 -3.86 -8.72 -11.21
N THR A 27 -2.56 -8.64 -10.99
CA THR A 27 -2.00 -8.20 -9.73
C THR A 27 -2.35 -6.73 -9.57
N VAL A 28 -3.45 -6.46 -8.89
CA VAL A 28 -3.73 -5.12 -8.38
C VAL A 28 -2.56 -4.81 -7.44
N GLY A 29 -1.84 -3.73 -7.70
CA GLY A 29 -0.75 -3.32 -6.84
C GLY A 29 -1.22 -3.29 -5.38
N SER A 30 -0.51 -3.99 -4.50
CA SER A 30 -0.82 -4.04 -3.09
C SER A 30 0.07 -3.06 -2.33
N ILE A 31 -0.45 -2.52 -1.24
CA ILE A 31 0.38 -1.75 -0.32
C ILE A 31 1.28 -2.70 0.47
N PRO A 32 2.49 -2.27 0.87
CA PRO A 32 3.34 -3.06 1.76
C PRO A 32 2.66 -3.35 3.10
N ALA A 33 3.08 -4.40 3.78
CA ALA A 33 2.53 -4.79 5.07
C ALA A 33 2.71 -3.68 6.11
N LEU A 34 1.69 -3.49 6.96
CA LEU A 34 1.76 -2.54 8.08
C LEU A 34 2.80 -2.98 9.10
N GLN A 35 3.60 -2.03 9.55
CA GLN A 35 4.53 -2.16 10.66
C GLN A 35 3.99 -1.41 11.87
N SER A 36 4.45 -1.77 13.05
CA SER A 36 4.03 -1.14 14.31
C SER A 36 5.22 -0.58 15.06
N THR A 37 5.07 0.63 15.54
CA THR A 37 6.02 1.23 16.48
C THR A 37 5.24 2.08 17.49
N GLY A 38 5.26 1.66 18.76
CA GLY A 38 4.40 2.24 19.77
C GLY A 38 2.92 2.08 19.41
N ALA A 39 2.16 3.14 19.55
CA ALA A 39 0.73 3.20 19.20
C ALA A 39 0.48 3.50 17.70
N VAL A 40 1.52 3.62 16.91
CA VAL A 40 1.44 3.96 15.49
C VAL A 40 1.66 2.71 14.64
N HIS A 41 0.70 2.47 13.74
CA HIS A 41 0.85 1.48 12.67
C HIS A 41 1.09 2.23 11.38
N TYR A 42 2.08 1.83 10.62
CA TYR A 42 2.46 2.53 9.39
C TYR A 42 2.90 1.59 8.29
N THR A 43 2.80 2.04 7.08
CA THR A 43 3.44 1.45 5.91
C THR A 43 3.94 2.54 5.00
N CYS A 44 5.14 2.39 4.48
CA CYS A 44 5.74 3.32 3.54
C CYS A 44 6.09 2.60 2.24
N GLY A 45 6.02 3.31 1.14
CA GLY A 45 6.31 2.79 -0.19
C GLY A 45 5.98 3.82 -1.26
N GLY A 46 5.53 3.35 -2.41
CA GLY A 46 5.19 4.21 -3.54
C GLY A 46 6.33 4.36 -4.54
N ILE A 47 7.31 3.46 -4.50
CA ILE A 47 8.35 3.35 -5.52
C ILE A 47 7.82 2.44 -6.63
N GLY A 48 7.81 2.94 -7.85
CA GLY A 48 7.18 2.27 -8.98
C GLY A 48 5.70 2.65 -9.13
N SER A 49 5.20 2.58 -10.36
CA SER A 49 3.86 3.11 -10.69
C SER A 49 2.72 2.34 -10.03
N ASP A 50 2.80 1.02 -9.96
CA ASP A 50 1.73 0.17 -9.42
C ASP A 50 1.60 0.36 -7.91
N GLU A 51 2.70 0.33 -7.18
CA GLU A 51 2.72 0.56 -5.74
C GLU A 51 2.32 2.00 -5.41
N SER A 52 2.83 2.98 -6.15
CA SER A 52 2.46 4.39 -5.97
C SER A 52 0.96 4.61 -6.17
N THR A 53 0.37 4.01 -7.18
CA THR A 53 -1.07 4.09 -7.43
C THR A 53 -1.86 3.44 -6.30
N ALA A 54 -1.47 2.25 -5.85
CA ALA A 54 -2.10 1.54 -4.73
C ALA A 54 -2.02 2.35 -3.43
N MET A 55 -0.85 2.85 -3.09
CA MET A 55 -0.64 3.67 -1.88
C MET A 55 -1.49 4.94 -1.89
N ARG A 56 -1.56 5.63 -3.01
CA ARG A 56 -2.38 6.84 -3.16
C ARG A 56 -3.87 6.55 -3.06
N SER A 57 -4.33 5.44 -3.62
CA SER A 57 -5.72 5.00 -3.52
C SER A 57 -6.13 4.70 -2.07
N GLU A 58 -5.20 4.20 -1.27
CA GLU A 58 -5.44 3.86 0.14
C GLU A 58 -5.38 5.05 1.10
N MET A 59 -4.89 6.22 0.67
CA MET A 59 -4.82 7.42 1.52
C MET A 59 -6.16 7.76 2.19
N LYS A 60 -7.27 7.56 1.49
CA LYS A 60 -8.63 7.80 2.00
C LYS A 60 -9.03 6.88 3.15
N ASN A 61 -8.38 5.74 3.28
CA ASN A 61 -8.66 4.72 4.30
C ASN A 61 -7.77 4.85 5.54
N PHE A 62 -6.84 5.79 5.54
CA PHE A 62 -5.93 6.04 6.64
C PHE A 62 -6.18 7.43 7.26
N PRO A 63 -6.12 7.55 8.59
CA PRO A 63 -6.33 8.83 9.25
C PRO A 63 -5.25 9.86 8.96
N LEU A 64 -4.03 9.42 8.61
CA LEU A 64 -2.93 10.31 8.24
C LEU A 64 -2.10 9.70 7.10
N SER A 65 -1.80 10.53 6.11
CA SER A 65 -0.93 10.18 4.99
C SER A 65 0.16 11.22 4.87
N LEU A 66 1.40 10.76 4.61
CA LEU A 66 2.55 11.63 4.39
C LEU A 66 3.05 11.47 2.96
N LEU A 67 3.38 12.58 2.32
CA LEU A 67 3.96 12.60 0.99
C LEU A 67 5.28 13.39 1.03
N PHE A 68 6.32 12.83 0.44
CA PHE A 68 7.65 13.41 0.42
C PHE A 68 8.12 13.65 -1.00
N ALA A 69 8.49 14.87 -1.30
CA ALA A 69 9.01 15.25 -2.61
C ALA A 69 10.05 16.36 -2.50
N GLY A 70 10.93 16.45 -3.48
CA GLY A 70 11.78 17.60 -3.68
C GLY A 70 11.01 18.80 -4.22
N LYS A 71 11.61 19.99 -4.17
CA LYS A 71 11.00 21.22 -4.71
C LYS A 71 10.72 21.14 -6.20
N ASN A 72 11.50 20.35 -6.93
CA ASN A 72 11.33 20.06 -8.36
C ASN A 72 10.25 19.00 -8.66
N GLY A 73 9.65 18.39 -7.63
CA GLY A 73 8.63 17.37 -7.77
C GLY A 73 9.15 15.93 -7.75
N ASP A 74 10.44 15.71 -7.67
CA ASP A 74 11.01 14.37 -7.52
C ASP A 74 10.58 13.74 -6.21
N TYR A 75 10.22 12.46 -6.24
CA TYR A 75 9.86 11.73 -5.03
C TYR A 75 11.11 11.39 -4.22
N LEU A 76 10.98 11.50 -2.91
CA LEU A 76 12.07 11.24 -1.97
C LEU A 76 11.82 9.96 -1.19
N ALA A 77 12.90 9.32 -0.76
CA ALA A 77 12.88 8.13 0.08
C ALA A 77 13.95 8.23 1.16
N ASP A 78 13.97 7.27 2.08
CA ASP A 78 14.93 7.19 3.19
C ASP A 78 14.93 8.44 4.09
N LEU A 79 13.74 8.96 4.39
CA LEU A 79 13.57 10.07 5.30
C LEU A 79 13.33 9.57 6.73
N HIS A 80 13.87 10.28 7.71
CA HIS A 80 13.59 10.01 9.12
C HIS A 80 12.33 10.74 9.55
N VAL A 81 11.36 10.00 10.04
CA VAL A 81 10.06 10.52 10.48
C VAL A 81 9.94 10.37 11.98
N GLU A 82 9.59 11.46 12.65
CA GLU A 82 9.19 11.47 14.06
C GLU A 82 7.74 11.94 14.17
N VAL A 83 6.92 11.17 14.88
CA VAL A 83 5.55 11.54 15.18
C VAL A 83 5.40 11.69 16.68
N GLN A 84 5.14 12.92 17.12
CA GLN A 84 4.97 13.26 18.53
C GLN A 84 3.51 13.61 18.78
N GLY A 85 2.83 12.80 19.60
CA GLY A 85 1.52 13.16 20.13
C GLY A 85 1.62 14.18 21.25
N SER A 86 0.65 15.10 21.36
CA SER A 86 0.64 16.11 22.42
C SER A 86 0.55 15.50 23.83
N ASP A 87 -0.03 14.30 23.94
CA ASP A 87 -0.23 13.59 25.21
C ASP A 87 0.79 12.45 25.41
N ALA A 88 1.79 12.31 24.53
CA ALA A 88 2.78 11.27 24.59
C ALA A 88 4.12 11.75 25.14
N ASP A 89 4.75 10.91 25.97
CA ASP A 89 6.03 11.23 26.60
C ASP A 89 7.21 11.18 25.63
N SER A 90 7.09 10.35 24.56
CA SER A 90 8.16 10.13 23.60
C SER A 90 7.64 10.08 22.17
N PRO A 91 8.41 10.62 21.21
CA PRO A 91 8.04 10.50 19.81
C PRO A 91 8.20 9.06 19.31
N VAL A 92 7.38 8.71 18.35
CA VAL A 92 7.51 7.48 17.57
C VAL A 92 8.38 7.80 16.36
N ARG A 93 9.37 6.97 16.09
CA ARG A 93 10.33 7.15 15.00
C ARG A 93 10.30 5.98 14.04
N PHE A 94 10.38 6.29 12.76
CA PHE A 94 10.57 5.30 11.70
C PHE A 94 11.24 5.93 10.49
N THR A 95 11.70 5.08 9.58
CA THR A 95 12.27 5.52 8.30
C THR A 95 11.25 5.33 7.19
N ALA A 96 10.98 6.39 6.44
CA ALA A 96 10.17 6.35 5.25
C ALA A 96 10.99 5.78 4.09
N THR A 97 10.71 4.55 3.71
CA THR A 97 11.42 3.84 2.62
C THR A 97 10.97 4.27 1.23
N GLY A 98 9.89 5.01 1.14
CA GLY A 98 9.35 5.53 -0.11
C GLY A 98 8.65 6.87 0.08
N PRO A 99 8.17 7.49 -1.00
CA PRO A 99 7.60 8.84 -0.99
C PRO A 99 6.22 8.94 -0.34
N VAL A 100 5.57 7.83 -0.06
CA VAL A 100 4.23 7.79 0.53
C VAL A 100 4.26 6.96 1.80
N CYS A 101 3.79 7.52 2.91
CA CYS A 101 3.55 6.80 4.15
C CYS A 101 2.09 6.91 4.55
N LEU A 102 1.50 5.78 4.93
CA LEU A 102 0.14 5.67 5.44
C LEU A 102 0.21 5.29 6.91
N LEU A 103 -0.44 6.07 7.77
CA LEU A 103 -0.37 5.91 9.22
C LEU A 103 -1.75 5.68 9.82
N LYS A 104 -1.84 4.69 10.72
CA LYS A 104 -2.96 4.51 11.65
C LYS A 104 -2.51 4.88 13.04
N LEU A 105 -3.16 5.86 13.63
CA LEU A 105 -2.87 6.34 14.96
C LEU A 105 -4.17 6.87 15.60
N PRO A 106 -4.25 6.94 16.93
CA PRO A 106 -5.42 7.48 17.60
C PRO A 106 -5.69 8.93 17.22
N SER A 107 -6.95 9.34 17.28
CA SER A 107 -7.32 10.75 17.08
C SER A 107 -6.65 11.63 18.12
N GLY A 108 -6.16 12.78 17.70
CA GLY A 108 -5.47 13.71 18.58
C GLY A 108 -4.60 14.71 17.81
N ASN A 109 -3.86 15.50 18.55
CA ASN A 109 -2.93 16.47 17.98
C ASN A 109 -1.52 15.86 17.92
N TYR A 110 -0.88 16.00 16.78
CA TYR A 110 0.45 15.46 16.52
C TYR A 110 1.33 16.48 15.84
N THR A 111 2.62 16.41 16.14
CA THR A 111 3.67 17.09 15.38
C THR A 111 4.45 16.04 14.61
N VAL A 112 4.52 16.19 13.30
CA VAL A 112 5.28 15.32 12.42
C VAL A 112 6.54 16.05 11.97
N LYS A 113 7.69 15.52 12.36
CA LYS A 113 9.01 16.04 12.00
C LYS A 113 9.68 15.10 11.02
N VAL A 114 10.10 15.63 9.90
CA VAL A 114 10.75 14.84 8.84
C VAL A 114 12.13 15.41 8.56
N THR A 115 13.12 14.55 8.55
CA THR A 115 14.51 14.90 8.21
C THR A 115 14.90 14.16 6.94
N SER A 116 15.33 14.90 5.93
CA SER A 116 15.82 14.34 4.67
C SER A 116 17.18 13.69 4.84
N LYS A 117 17.59 12.93 3.83
CA LYS A 117 18.90 12.29 3.79
C LYS A 117 20.06 13.28 3.87
N GLU A 118 19.87 14.48 3.36
CA GLU A 118 20.84 15.58 3.38
C GLU A 118 20.81 16.38 4.69
N GLY A 119 19.95 16.03 5.61
CA GLY A 119 19.85 16.67 6.93
C GLY A 119 18.87 17.83 7.01
N ALA A 120 18.16 18.17 5.94
CA ALA A 120 17.10 19.17 5.99
C ALA A 120 15.91 18.67 6.79
N THR A 121 15.37 19.50 7.67
CA THR A 121 14.29 19.14 8.59
C THR A 121 13.07 20.03 8.38
N GLN A 122 11.89 19.43 8.37
CA GLN A 122 10.60 20.14 8.39
C GLN A 122 9.71 19.54 9.47
N SER A 123 8.89 20.38 10.09
CA SER A 123 7.91 19.98 11.08
C SER A 123 6.54 20.55 10.72
N LYS A 124 5.51 19.74 10.85
CA LYS A 124 4.12 20.16 10.63
C LYS A 124 3.24 19.61 11.73
N ASP A 125 2.33 20.43 12.20
CA ASP A 125 1.30 20.03 13.17
C ASP A 125 0.06 19.56 12.43
N VAL A 126 -0.59 18.54 12.96
CA VAL A 126 -1.82 17.99 12.42
C VAL A 126 -2.76 17.54 13.52
N LYS A 127 -4.03 17.80 13.34
CA LYS A 127 -5.09 17.22 14.17
C LYS A 127 -5.67 16.02 13.43
N VAL A 128 -5.36 14.83 13.94
CA VAL A 128 -5.84 13.58 13.36
C VAL A 128 -7.25 13.30 13.84
N SER A 129 -8.14 13.02 12.91
CA SER A 129 -9.52 12.63 13.14
C SER A 129 -9.91 11.48 12.22
N ARG A 130 -11.16 11.07 12.23
CA ARG A 130 -11.70 10.04 11.32
C ARG A 130 -11.65 10.45 9.85
N ASN A 131 -11.65 11.74 9.58
CA ASN A 131 -11.45 12.27 8.25
C ASN A 131 -9.96 12.23 7.95
N GLY A 132 -9.57 11.57 6.85
CA GLY A 132 -8.15 11.45 6.50
C GLY A 132 -7.49 12.81 6.28
N HIS A 133 -6.26 12.95 6.77
CA HIS A 133 -5.42 14.12 6.57
C HIS A 133 -4.19 13.75 5.76
N LYS A 134 -3.78 14.63 4.88
CA LYS A 134 -2.55 14.47 4.10
C LYS A 134 -1.58 15.62 4.41
N LEU A 135 -0.34 15.27 4.71
CA LEU A 135 0.75 16.22 4.87
C LEU A 135 1.75 16.08 3.74
N ASP A 136 2.04 17.15 3.05
CA ASP A 136 3.07 17.21 2.01
C ASP A 136 4.33 17.85 2.58
N PHE A 137 5.47 17.18 2.39
CA PHE A 137 6.79 17.69 2.74
C PHE A 137 7.60 17.90 1.47
N ARG A 138 8.09 19.12 1.29
CA ARG A 138 8.88 19.53 0.13
C ARG A 138 10.25 20.00 0.57
N PHE A 139 11.30 19.38 0.05
CA PHE A 139 12.70 19.65 0.39
C PHE A 139 13.48 20.26 -0.76
#